data_b862f248178bfba1f8fe66cee7b86983
#
_entry.id   b862f248178bfba1f8fe66cee7b86983
#
_cell.length_a   1.000
_cell.length_b   1.000
_cell.length_c   1.000
_cell.angle_alpha   90.00
_cell.angle_beta   90.00
_cell.angle_gamma   90.00
#
_symmetry.space_group_name_H-M   'P 1'
#
loop_
_entity.id
_entity.type
_entity.pdbx_description
1 polymer ?
#
loop_
_entity_poly.entity_id
_entity_poly.type
_entity_poly.pdbx_seq_one_letter_code
_entity_poly.pdbx_strand_id
1 'polypeptide(L)'
;MSDGDEPAVGDRLDALHEQLAATAERPVARAASAHLGEAEAVARDLAERPADPDTVRERVGHVVRLLREAGDTEDERADEHVAAALELAEGLIAELADSDGEST
;
A
#
# COMPACT_ATOMS: atom_id res chain seq x y z
N MET A 1 -20.21 15.95 11.62
CA MET A 1 -19.95 15.40 10.34
C MET A 1 -18.59 14.80 10.22
N SER A 2 -18.52 13.54 10.30
CA SER A 2 -17.21 12.87 10.30
C SER A 2 -16.74 12.55 8.91
N ASP A 3 -17.59 12.72 7.92
CA ASP A 3 -17.23 12.31 6.57
C ASP A 3 -16.01 13.03 6.04
N GLY A 4 -15.87 14.30 6.39
CA GLY A 4 -14.75 15.07 5.90
C GLY A 4 -13.45 14.76 6.60
N ASP A 5 -13.51 14.04 7.71
CA ASP A 5 -12.31 13.77 8.50
C ASP A 5 -11.57 12.53 8.03
N GLU A 6 -12.27 11.62 7.36
CA GLU A 6 -11.64 10.39 6.94
C GLU A 6 -11.12 10.49 5.52
N PRO A 7 -9.87 10.12 5.28
CA PRO A 7 -9.35 10.16 3.92
C PRO A 7 -10.11 9.20 3.02
N ALA A 8 -10.36 9.62 1.81
CA ALA A 8 -10.97 8.75 0.81
C ALA A 8 -10.00 7.63 0.45
N VAL A 9 -10.54 6.56 -0.13
CA VAL A 9 -9.70 5.45 -0.56
C VAL A 9 -8.63 5.93 -1.53
N GLY A 10 -8.99 6.84 -2.45
CA GLY A 10 -8.02 7.38 -3.38
C GLY A 10 -6.88 8.09 -2.68
N ASP A 11 -7.19 8.86 -1.64
CA ASP A 11 -6.14 9.53 -0.88
C ASP A 11 -5.22 8.55 -0.18
N ARG A 12 -5.78 7.46 0.31
CA ARG A 12 -4.99 6.44 0.97
C ARG A 12 -4.11 5.69 -0.01
N LEU A 13 -4.62 5.45 -1.22
CA LEU A 13 -3.82 4.82 -2.26
C LEU A 13 -2.67 5.72 -2.68
N ASP A 14 -2.93 7.03 -2.76
CA ASP A 14 -1.87 7.98 -3.06
C ASP A 14 -0.79 7.96 -1.98
N ALA A 15 -1.23 7.93 -0.71
CA ALA A 15 -0.28 7.89 0.39
C ALA A 15 0.53 6.59 0.37
N LEU A 16 -0.12 5.47 0.07
CA LEU A 16 0.57 4.20 -0.05
C LEU A 16 1.63 4.27 -1.15
N HIS A 17 1.27 4.79 -2.29
CA HIS A 17 2.22 4.92 -3.39
C HIS A 17 3.38 5.82 -3.01
N GLU A 18 3.12 6.91 -2.30
CA GLU A 18 4.19 7.82 -1.90
C GLU A 18 5.20 7.15 -0.99
N GLN A 19 4.72 6.34 -0.05
CA GLN A 19 5.63 5.62 0.82
C GLN A 19 6.49 4.64 0.03
N LEU A 20 5.90 3.94 -0.91
CA LEU A 20 6.65 2.97 -1.70
C LEU A 20 7.60 3.65 -2.68
N ALA A 21 7.19 4.77 -3.25
CA ALA A 21 8.07 5.53 -4.14
C ALA A 21 9.30 6.04 -3.39
N ALA A 22 9.11 6.39 -2.12
CA ALA A 22 10.23 6.86 -1.31
C ALA A 22 11.29 5.77 -1.12
N THR A 23 10.87 4.49 -1.07
CA THR A 23 11.86 3.41 -0.94
C THR A 23 12.74 3.29 -2.17
N ALA A 24 12.22 3.67 -3.34
CA ALA A 24 12.98 3.56 -4.58
C ALA A 24 14.18 4.50 -4.60
N GLU A 25 14.17 5.52 -3.76
CA GLU A 25 15.26 6.47 -3.69
C GLU A 25 16.29 6.11 -2.63
N ARG A 26 16.09 4.99 -1.93
CA ARG A 26 16.99 4.57 -0.88
C ARG A 26 17.85 3.40 -1.34
N PRO A 27 19.08 3.28 -0.83
CA PRO A 27 19.93 2.14 -1.17
C PRO A 27 19.53 0.90 -0.39
N VAL A 28 18.58 0.16 -0.93
CA VAL A 28 18.04 -1.02 -0.25
C VAL A 28 18.69 -2.28 -0.81
N ALA A 29 18.60 -3.37 -0.03
CA ALA A 29 19.11 -4.66 -0.46
C ALA A 29 18.45 -5.06 -1.79
N ARG A 30 19.23 -5.73 -2.63
CA ARG A 30 18.78 -6.07 -3.98
C ARG A 30 17.51 -6.91 -3.95
N ALA A 31 17.46 -7.90 -3.05
CA ALA A 31 16.29 -8.77 -2.97
C ALA A 31 15.06 -7.98 -2.58
N ALA A 32 15.21 -7.04 -1.63
CA ALA A 32 14.09 -6.19 -1.24
C ALA A 32 13.68 -5.25 -2.36
N SER A 33 14.67 -4.77 -3.12
CA SER A 33 14.40 -3.80 -4.19
C SER A 33 13.43 -4.34 -5.22
N ALA A 34 13.57 -5.60 -5.59
CA ALA A 34 12.70 -6.20 -6.59
C ALA A 34 11.25 -6.23 -6.11
N HIS A 35 11.05 -6.66 -4.86
CA HIS A 35 9.71 -6.73 -4.30
C HIS A 35 9.11 -5.35 -4.11
N LEU A 36 9.94 -4.40 -3.65
CA LEU A 36 9.45 -3.04 -3.42
C LEU A 36 9.08 -2.36 -4.74
N GLY A 37 9.86 -2.61 -5.79
CA GLY A 37 9.55 -2.05 -7.10
C GLY A 37 8.24 -2.56 -7.64
N GLU A 38 7.98 -3.85 -7.46
CA GLU A 38 6.71 -4.41 -7.90
C GLU A 38 5.55 -3.88 -7.08
N ALA A 39 5.73 -3.76 -5.77
CA ALA A 39 4.69 -3.22 -4.92
C ALA A 39 4.38 -1.77 -5.28
N GLU A 40 5.42 -1.00 -5.58
CA GLU A 40 5.24 0.40 -5.97
C GLU A 40 4.48 0.50 -7.27
N ALA A 41 4.76 -0.38 -8.23
CA ALA A 41 4.07 -0.35 -9.51
C ALA A 41 2.58 -0.68 -9.34
N VAL A 42 2.26 -1.65 -8.48
CA VAL A 42 0.86 -1.99 -8.22
C VAL A 42 0.15 -0.82 -7.56
N ALA A 43 0.78 -0.20 -6.57
CA ALA A 43 0.18 0.92 -5.87
C ALA A 43 -0.03 2.11 -6.80
N ARG A 44 0.94 2.37 -7.68
CA ARG A 44 0.81 3.46 -8.64
C ARG A 44 -0.37 3.24 -9.57
N ASP A 45 -0.50 2.02 -10.06
CA ASP A 45 -1.59 1.70 -10.96
C ASP A 45 -2.93 1.90 -10.27
N LEU A 46 -3.04 1.47 -9.02
CA LEU A 46 -4.28 1.66 -8.26
C LEU A 46 -4.57 3.14 -8.00
N ALA A 47 -3.54 3.93 -7.76
CA ALA A 47 -3.73 5.35 -7.50
C ALA A 47 -4.14 6.11 -8.76
N GLU A 48 -3.69 5.65 -9.92
CA GLU A 48 -3.94 6.35 -11.17
C GLU A 48 -5.21 5.92 -11.85
N ARG A 49 -5.70 4.72 -11.58
CA ARG A 49 -6.86 4.18 -12.27
C ARG A 49 -7.91 3.73 -11.28
N PRO A 50 -9.12 4.29 -11.38
CA PRO A 50 -10.19 3.83 -10.49
C PRO A 50 -10.47 2.35 -10.72
N ALA A 51 -10.72 1.66 -9.62
CA ALA A 51 -11.06 0.25 -9.66
C ALA A 51 -12.16 -0.01 -8.65
N ASP A 52 -12.89 -1.10 -8.84
CA ASP A 52 -13.95 -1.44 -7.89
C ASP A 52 -13.34 -1.92 -6.57
N PRO A 53 -14.12 -1.90 -5.49
CA PRO A 53 -13.58 -2.23 -4.16
C PRO A 53 -12.96 -3.62 -4.09
N ASP A 54 -13.55 -4.60 -4.77
CA ASP A 54 -13.01 -5.95 -4.74
C ASP A 54 -11.63 -6.01 -5.37
N THR A 55 -11.47 -5.34 -6.51
CA THR A 55 -10.19 -5.30 -7.19
C THR A 55 -9.15 -4.57 -6.35
N VAL A 56 -9.55 -3.44 -5.75
CA VAL A 56 -8.62 -2.69 -4.90
C VAL A 56 -8.17 -3.58 -3.74
N ARG A 57 -9.11 -4.26 -3.09
CA ARG A 57 -8.76 -5.10 -1.95
C ARG A 57 -7.81 -6.21 -2.36
N GLU A 58 -8.07 -6.84 -3.48
CA GLU A 58 -7.23 -7.94 -3.95
C GLU A 58 -5.82 -7.45 -4.26
N ARG A 59 -5.71 -6.32 -4.94
CA ARG A 59 -4.42 -5.79 -5.34
C ARG A 59 -3.63 -5.25 -4.15
N VAL A 60 -4.31 -4.61 -3.21
CA VAL A 60 -3.64 -4.15 -1.99
C VAL A 60 -3.15 -5.36 -1.20
N GLY A 61 -3.91 -6.47 -1.21
CA GLY A 61 -3.43 -7.70 -0.59
C GLY A 61 -2.14 -8.20 -1.22
N HIS A 62 -2.01 -8.05 -2.52
CA HIS A 62 -0.78 -8.41 -3.21
C HIS A 62 0.38 -7.51 -2.76
N VAL A 63 0.10 -6.21 -2.60
CA VAL A 63 1.13 -5.29 -2.09
C VAL A 63 1.60 -5.74 -0.71
N VAL A 64 0.67 -6.11 0.17
CA VAL A 64 1.06 -6.57 1.51
C VAL A 64 1.98 -7.77 1.42
N ARG A 65 1.65 -8.73 0.56
CA ARG A 65 2.51 -9.92 0.42
C ARG A 65 3.91 -9.54 -0.08
N LEU A 66 3.97 -8.63 -1.05
CA LEU A 66 5.26 -8.20 -1.58
C LEU A 66 6.10 -7.51 -0.51
N LEU A 67 5.46 -6.67 0.30
CA LEU A 67 6.17 -5.95 1.34
C LEU A 67 6.69 -6.91 2.40
N ARG A 68 5.91 -7.93 2.75
CA ARG A 68 6.38 -8.91 3.72
C ARG A 68 7.50 -9.76 3.16
N GLU A 69 7.44 -10.07 1.88
CA GLU A 69 8.51 -10.86 1.25
C GLU A 69 9.78 -10.05 1.09
N ALA A 70 9.67 -8.73 0.98
CA ALA A 70 10.84 -7.88 0.88
C ALA A 70 11.68 -7.95 2.15
N GLY A 71 11.03 -8.09 3.31
CA GLY A 71 11.73 -8.22 4.57
C GLY A 71 12.54 -6.99 4.90
N ASP A 72 13.71 -7.22 5.47
CA ASP A 72 14.62 -6.15 5.89
C ASP A 72 15.27 -5.52 4.66
N THR A 73 15.16 -4.20 4.53
CA THR A 73 15.74 -3.50 3.39
C THR A 73 17.21 -3.17 3.57
N GLU A 74 17.72 -3.32 4.80
CA GLU A 74 19.09 -2.93 5.16
C GLU A 74 19.29 -1.42 5.08
N ASP A 75 18.19 -0.66 5.08
CA ASP A 75 18.22 0.79 5.16
C ASP A 75 17.12 1.22 6.10
N GLU A 76 17.48 1.90 7.17
CA GLU A 76 16.55 2.21 8.24
C GLU A 76 15.39 3.07 7.75
N ARG A 77 15.68 4.05 6.90
CA ARG A 77 14.63 4.91 6.37
C ARG A 77 13.68 4.15 5.48
N ALA A 78 14.22 3.25 4.65
CA ALA A 78 13.38 2.44 3.80
C ALA A 78 12.50 1.52 4.63
N ASP A 79 13.04 0.96 5.72
CA ASP A 79 12.23 0.13 6.61
C ASP A 79 11.08 0.90 7.21
N GLU A 80 11.30 2.16 7.55
CA GLU A 80 10.23 3.00 8.06
C GLU A 80 9.15 3.23 7.02
N HIS A 81 9.55 3.46 5.78
CA HIS A 81 8.57 3.64 4.71
C HIS A 81 7.79 2.36 4.44
N VAL A 82 8.47 1.22 4.51
CA VAL A 82 7.79 -0.07 4.33
C VAL A 82 6.78 -0.29 5.45
N ALA A 83 7.15 0.01 6.68
CA ALA A 83 6.23 -0.15 7.80
C ALA A 83 5.00 0.75 7.65
N ALA A 84 5.21 2.00 7.22
CA ALA A 84 4.10 2.90 6.99
C ALA A 84 3.21 2.39 5.85
N ALA A 85 3.82 1.87 4.79
CA ALA A 85 3.07 1.33 3.67
C ALA A 85 2.23 0.13 4.10
N LEU A 86 2.80 -0.74 4.94
CA LEU A 86 2.05 -1.90 5.44
C LEU A 86 0.85 -1.46 6.25
N GLU A 87 1.03 -0.46 7.11
CA GLU A 87 -0.10 0.04 7.90
C GLU A 87 -1.21 0.58 7.01
N LEU A 88 -0.83 1.35 6.00
CA LEU A 88 -1.81 1.90 5.07
C LEU A 88 -2.53 0.79 4.32
N ALA A 89 -1.78 -0.18 3.83
CA ALA A 89 -2.35 -1.26 3.04
C ALA A 89 -3.30 -2.12 3.87
N GLU A 90 -2.88 -2.47 5.09
CA GLU A 90 -3.73 -3.29 5.95
C GLU A 90 -4.97 -2.54 6.39
N GLY A 91 -4.84 -1.24 6.61
CA GLY A 91 -5.99 -0.40 6.93
C GLY A 91 -6.98 -0.35 5.78
N LEU A 92 -6.48 -0.26 4.55
CA LEU A 92 -7.34 -0.28 3.38
C LEU A 92 -8.11 -1.59 3.25
N ILE A 93 -7.42 -2.71 3.47
CA ILE A 93 -8.06 -4.01 3.38
C ILE A 93 -9.16 -4.12 4.42
N ALA A 94 -8.87 -3.70 5.65
CA ALA A 94 -9.86 -3.79 6.72
C ALA A 94 -11.07 -2.91 6.42
N GLU A 95 -10.82 -1.71 5.91
CA GLU A 95 -11.93 -0.80 5.61
C GLU A 95 -12.80 -1.33 4.48
N LEU A 96 -12.19 -1.88 3.44
CA LEU A 96 -12.95 -2.42 2.33
C LEU A 96 -13.71 -3.68 2.72
N ALA A 97 -13.13 -4.48 3.61
CA ALA A 97 -13.81 -5.67 4.10
C ALA A 97 -15.03 -5.29 4.94
N ASP A 98 -14.91 -4.24 5.76
CA ASP A 98 -16.02 -3.77 6.57
C ASP A 98 -17.16 -3.28 5.69
N SER A 99 -16.84 -2.58 4.61
CA SER A 99 -17.86 -2.10 3.68
C SER A 99 -18.63 -3.27 3.09
N ASP A 100 -17.93 -4.32 2.71
CA ASP A 100 -18.59 -5.51 2.19
C ASP A 100 -19.51 -6.13 3.23
N GLY A 101 -19.05 -6.21 4.45
CA GLY A 101 -19.85 -6.79 5.52
C GLY A 101 -21.12 -6.01 5.78
N GLU A 102 -21.06 -4.73 5.61
CA GLU A 102 -22.22 -3.89 5.87
C GLU A 102 -23.30 -3.99 4.82
N SER A 103 -22.90 -4.34 3.61
CA SER A 103 -23.87 -4.38 2.54
C SER A 103 -24.81 -5.57 2.65
N THR A 104 -24.59 -6.45 3.55
CA THR A 104 -25.51 -7.59 3.76
C THR A 104 -26.61 -7.32 4.80
#